data_4003ede0b8f723880d90d674db1db365
#
_entry.id   4003ede0b8f723880d90d674db1db365
#
_cell.length_a   1.000
_cell.length_b   1.000
_cell.length_c   1.000
_cell.angle_alpha   90.00
_cell.angle_beta   90.00
_cell.angle_gamma   90.00
#
_symmetry.space_group_name_H-M   'P 1'
#
loop_
_entity.id
_entity.type
_entity.pdbx_description
1 polymer ?
#
loop_
_entity_poly.entity_id
_entity_poly.type
_entity_poly.pdbx_seq_one_letter_code
_entity_poly.pdbx_strand_id
1 'polypeptide(L)'
;MVEQLLLADESGAARQLIRLADQRQLDLILTTGGTGFGPRDITPEATLAVADRTAPGIAEAMRAASLAITPRAMLSRGVSVLRKKT
;
A
#
# COMPACT_ATOMS: atom_id res chain seq x y z
N MET A 1 -14.70 -6.21 -11.10
CA MET A 1 -13.94 -5.29 -11.98
C MET A 1 -12.52 -5.16 -11.47
N VAL A 2 -11.56 -5.23 -12.36
CA VAL A 2 -10.14 -5.07 -12.03
C VAL A 2 -9.61 -3.86 -12.80
N GLU A 3 -8.88 -3.00 -12.12
CA GLU A 3 -8.22 -1.86 -12.73
C GLU A 3 -6.76 -1.88 -12.31
N GLN A 4 -5.86 -1.73 -13.30
CA GLN A 4 -4.43 -1.68 -13.06
C GLN A 4 -3.91 -0.31 -13.46
N LEU A 5 -3.17 0.33 -12.56
CA LEU A 5 -2.57 1.63 -12.80
C LEU A 5 -1.06 1.53 -12.67
N LEU A 6 -0.36 2.18 -13.60
CA LEU A 6 1.08 2.32 -13.55
C LEU A 6 1.41 3.79 -13.34
N LEU A 7 2.10 4.10 -12.26
CA LEU A 7 2.51 5.46 -11.94
C LEU A 7 3.98 5.65 -12.30
N ALA A 8 4.29 6.78 -12.94
CA ALA A 8 5.67 7.10 -13.31
C ALA A 8 6.53 7.36 -12.08
N ASP A 9 5.94 7.90 -11.04
CA ASP A 9 6.57 8.06 -9.73
C ASP A 9 5.50 7.97 -8.65
N GLU A 10 5.90 8.05 -7.38
CA GLU A 10 4.99 7.84 -6.28
C GLU A 10 4.32 9.11 -5.78
N SER A 11 4.66 10.28 -6.35
CA SER A 11 4.14 11.55 -5.87
C SER A 11 2.63 11.67 -6.01
N GLY A 12 2.03 10.95 -6.97
CA GLY A 12 0.59 10.94 -7.18
C GLY A 12 -0.15 9.80 -6.49
N ALA A 13 0.54 8.96 -5.71
CA ALA A 13 -0.05 7.75 -5.17
C ALA A 13 -1.24 8.04 -4.24
N ALA A 14 -1.12 9.00 -3.34
CA ALA A 14 -2.20 9.32 -2.41
C ALA A 14 -3.47 9.76 -3.15
N ARG A 15 -3.33 10.57 -4.19
CA ARG A 15 -4.46 11.03 -4.99
C ARG A 15 -5.16 9.87 -5.68
N GLN A 16 -4.39 8.94 -6.24
CA GLN A 16 -4.96 7.79 -6.91
C GLN A 16 -5.66 6.85 -5.94
N LEU A 17 -5.11 6.66 -4.75
CA LEU A 17 -5.75 5.84 -3.72
C LEU A 17 -7.10 6.43 -3.32
N ILE A 18 -7.17 7.75 -3.14
CA ILE A 18 -8.43 8.42 -2.83
C ILE A 18 -9.45 8.21 -3.96
N ARG A 19 -9.02 8.40 -5.20
CA ARG A 19 -9.91 8.22 -6.36
C ARG A 19 -10.46 6.80 -6.42
N LEU A 20 -9.59 5.81 -6.26
CA LEU A 20 -10.01 4.42 -6.37
C LEU A 20 -10.93 4.00 -5.22
N ALA A 21 -10.67 4.49 -4.02
CA ALA A 21 -11.48 4.15 -2.86
C ALA A 21 -12.81 4.90 -2.86
N ASP A 22 -12.79 6.22 -3.14
CA ASP A 22 -13.96 7.08 -2.95
C ASP A 22 -14.85 7.15 -4.19
N GLN A 23 -14.26 7.26 -5.36
CA GLN A 23 -15.02 7.40 -6.61
C GLN A 23 -15.34 6.05 -7.24
N ARG A 24 -14.36 5.17 -7.34
CA ARG A 24 -14.56 3.84 -7.90
C ARG A 24 -15.11 2.84 -6.88
N GLN A 25 -14.99 3.15 -5.59
CA GLN A 25 -15.50 2.34 -4.48
C GLN A 25 -15.06 0.88 -4.57
N LEU A 26 -13.78 0.68 -4.86
CA LEU A 26 -13.21 -0.67 -5.00
C LEU A 26 -13.20 -1.37 -3.64
N ASP A 27 -13.40 -2.68 -3.67
CA ASP A 27 -13.37 -3.50 -2.45
C ASP A 27 -11.96 -3.66 -1.92
N LEU A 28 -10.97 -3.75 -2.81
CA LEU A 28 -9.59 -4.00 -2.45
C LEU A 28 -8.67 -3.28 -3.42
N ILE A 29 -7.64 -2.63 -2.87
CA ILE A 29 -6.57 -2.03 -3.64
C ILE A 29 -5.26 -2.67 -3.20
N LEU A 30 -4.51 -3.21 -4.15
CA LEU A 30 -3.17 -3.72 -3.91
C LEU A 30 -2.16 -2.81 -4.59
N THR A 31 -1.16 -2.38 -3.84
CA THR A 31 -0.04 -1.62 -4.40
C THR A 31 1.20 -2.49 -4.43
N THR A 32 2.12 -2.19 -5.34
CA THR A 32 3.42 -2.85 -5.41
C THR A 32 4.50 -1.79 -5.53
N GLY A 33 5.63 -2.02 -4.85
CA GLY A 33 6.76 -1.12 -4.90
C GLY A 33 6.66 0.01 -3.88
N GLY A 34 7.74 0.76 -3.76
CA GLY A 34 7.78 1.96 -2.93
C GLY A 34 7.82 1.73 -1.43
N THR A 35 8.15 0.52 -0.97
CA THR A 35 8.17 0.18 0.46
C THR A 35 9.59 0.07 1.02
N GLY A 36 10.61 0.40 0.25
CA GLY A 36 12.00 0.36 0.70
C GLY A 36 12.41 1.61 1.46
N PHE A 37 13.72 1.81 1.56
CA PHE A 37 14.32 2.90 2.35
C PHE A 37 14.80 4.08 1.50
N GLY A 38 14.59 4.02 0.19
CA GLY A 38 15.00 5.10 -0.70
C GLY A 38 14.15 6.36 -0.52
N PRO A 39 14.66 7.52 -0.94
CA PRO A 39 13.92 8.78 -0.76
C PRO A 39 12.64 8.86 -1.60
N ARG A 40 12.53 8.04 -2.65
CA ARG A 40 11.32 7.96 -3.47
C ARG A 40 10.36 6.87 -3.01
N ASP A 41 10.75 6.07 -2.02
CA ASP A 41 9.91 4.99 -1.50
C ASP A 41 8.93 5.56 -0.48
N ILE A 42 7.82 6.12 -0.96
CA ILE A 42 6.84 6.84 -0.15
C ILE A 42 5.46 6.18 -0.14
N THR A 43 5.32 4.96 -0.67
CA THR A 43 4.03 4.27 -0.70
C THR A 43 3.42 4.10 0.70
N PRO A 44 4.17 3.70 1.75
CA PRO A 44 3.59 3.62 3.09
C PRO A 44 3.07 4.96 3.59
N GLU A 45 3.84 6.04 3.39
CA GLU A 45 3.44 7.38 3.81
C GLU A 45 2.18 7.84 3.09
N ALA A 46 2.11 7.62 1.76
CA ALA A 46 0.95 7.98 0.98
C ALA A 46 -0.28 7.19 1.41
N THR A 47 -0.11 5.90 1.69
CA THR A 47 -1.19 5.02 2.13
C THR A 47 -1.71 5.43 3.50
N LEU A 48 -0.81 5.71 4.45
CA LEU A 48 -1.21 6.14 5.79
C LEU A 48 -1.90 7.51 5.75
N ALA A 49 -1.48 8.39 4.84
CA ALA A 49 -2.08 9.72 4.74
C ALA A 49 -3.56 9.68 4.35
N VAL A 50 -3.99 8.65 3.62
CA VAL A 50 -5.38 8.52 3.15
C VAL A 50 -6.18 7.51 3.97
N ALA A 51 -5.57 6.84 4.94
CA ALA A 51 -6.22 5.81 5.74
C ALA A 51 -7.17 6.41 6.77
N ASP A 52 -8.32 5.79 6.92
CA ASP A 52 -9.20 6.09 8.06
C ASP A 52 -8.75 5.31 9.28
N ARG A 53 -8.30 4.08 9.08
CA ARG A 53 -7.82 3.20 10.14
C ARG A 53 -6.73 2.28 9.60
N THR A 54 -5.91 1.76 10.49
CA THR A 54 -4.88 0.78 10.12
C THR A 54 -5.35 -0.63 10.47
N ALA A 55 -4.89 -1.61 9.68
CA ALA A 55 -5.13 -3.03 9.90
C ALA A 55 -3.78 -3.77 9.85
N PRO A 56 -2.91 -3.58 10.86
CA PRO A 56 -1.51 -3.99 10.75
C PRO A 56 -1.29 -5.49 10.60
N GLY A 57 -2.25 -6.31 11.02
CA GLY A 57 -2.10 -7.76 10.95
C GLY A 57 -1.89 -8.31 9.55
N ILE A 58 -2.49 -7.70 8.53
CA ILE A 58 -2.33 -8.15 7.15
C ILE A 58 -0.88 -7.92 6.70
N ALA A 59 -0.35 -6.72 6.91
CA ALA A 59 1.03 -6.40 6.55
C ALA A 59 2.02 -7.25 7.34
N GLU A 60 1.75 -7.50 8.62
CA GLU A 60 2.59 -8.37 9.44
C GLU A 60 2.63 -9.80 8.90
N ALA A 61 1.47 -10.34 8.54
CA ALA A 61 1.38 -11.69 8.00
C ALA A 61 2.13 -11.80 6.65
N MET A 62 2.03 -10.77 5.82
CA MET A 62 2.75 -10.73 4.55
C MET A 62 4.26 -10.72 4.76
N ARG A 63 4.75 -9.91 5.69
CA ARG A 63 6.18 -9.87 6.01
C ARG A 63 6.66 -11.19 6.60
N ALA A 64 5.89 -11.79 7.48
CA ALA A 64 6.23 -13.07 8.09
C ALA A 64 6.36 -14.18 7.04
N ALA A 65 5.42 -14.25 6.11
CA ALA A 65 5.46 -15.20 5.02
C ALA A 65 6.68 -14.98 4.12
N SER A 66 7.00 -13.72 3.83
CA SER A 66 8.15 -13.38 2.99
C SER A 66 9.48 -13.67 3.69
N LEU A 67 9.54 -13.50 5.02
CA LEU A 67 10.76 -13.79 5.80
C LEU A 67 11.16 -15.27 5.70
N ALA A 68 10.21 -16.15 5.50
CA ALA A 68 10.51 -17.57 5.29
C ALA A 68 11.26 -17.80 3.98
N ILE A 69 11.19 -16.87 3.03
CA ILE A 69 11.82 -16.97 1.72
C ILE A 69 13.11 -16.15 1.70
N THR A 70 13.11 -14.94 2.24
CA THR A 70 14.27 -14.06 2.22
C THR A 70 14.30 -13.16 3.46
N PRO A 71 15.48 -12.99 4.11
CA PRO A 71 15.59 -12.06 5.25
C PRO A 71 15.39 -10.60 4.84
N ARG A 72 15.49 -10.26 3.55
CA ARG A 72 15.25 -8.89 3.07
C ARG A 72 13.82 -8.44 3.28
N ALA A 73 12.90 -9.37 3.54
CA ALA A 73 11.52 -9.01 3.82
C ALA A 73 11.37 -8.09 5.04
N MET A 74 12.32 -8.15 5.99
CA MET A 74 12.31 -7.26 7.15
C MET A 74 12.47 -5.79 6.77
N LEU A 75 12.97 -5.50 5.56
CA LEU A 75 13.18 -4.14 5.09
C LEU A 75 11.92 -3.54 4.46
N SER A 76 10.85 -4.31 4.29
CA SER A 76 9.60 -3.79 3.77
C SER A 76 8.91 -2.95 4.83
N ARG A 77 8.56 -1.71 4.47
CA ARG A 77 7.76 -0.82 5.32
C ARG A 77 6.29 -0.82 4.91
N GLY A 78 5.85 -1.84 4.17
CA GLY A 78 4.48 -1.95 3.70
C GLY A 78 3.46 -1.90 4.82
N VAL A 79 2.30 -1.31 4.54
CA VAL A 79 1.22 -1.16 5.48
C VAL A 79 -0.08 -1.68 4.88
N SER A 80 -1.04 -1.96 5.75
CA SER A 80 -2.39 -2.34 5.35
C SER A 80 -3.37 -1.47 6.12
N VAL A 81 -4.30 -0.86 5.40
CA VAL A 81 -5.17 0.17 5.96
C VAL A 81 -6.60 0.02 5.44
N LEU A 82 -7.50 0.73 6.05
CA LEU A 82 -8.89 0.83 5.62
C LEU A 82 -9.20 2.29 5.32
N ARG A 83 -9.90 2.51 4.19
CA ARG A 83 -10.49 3.80 3.86
C ARG A 83 -11.92 3.57 3.41
N LYS A 84 -12.88 4.09 4.19
CA LYS A 84 -14.31 3.84 3.96
C LYS A 84 -14.55 2.33 3.85
N LYS A 85 -14.99 1.82 2.71
CA LYS A 85 -15.28 0.40 2.52
C LYS A 85 -14.15 -0.34 1.77
N THR A 86 -13.04 0.34 1.48
CA THR A 86 -11.90 -0.25 0.77
C THR A 86 -10.85 -0.72 1.74
#